data_9e37e6aaa2862499f7caea566392e75f
#
_entry.id   9e37e6aaa2862499f7caea566392e75f
#
_cell.length_a   1.000
_cell.length_b   1.000
_cell.length_c   1.000
_cell.angle_alpha   90.00
_cell.angle_beta   90.00
_cell.angle_gamma   90.00
#
_symmetry.space_group_name_H-M   'P 1'
#
loop_
_entity.id
_entity.type
_entity.pdbx_description
1 polymer ?
#
loop_
_entity_poly.entity_id
_entity_poly.type
_entity_poly.pdbx_seq_one_letter_code
_entity_poly.pdbx_strand_id
1 'polypeptide(L)'
;MTASQSLQSRLDFLGIDQATREALRELRPLIGKVLPGLLDQFYAHVGRFPHLATMFSSPAAVRHAKQAQHDHWMSLATAAFDDAYVKSVTRIGEAHHRMGLEPRWYIAGYSLIVTGLQKAIETELSDGWFGGLAAREKRAAMQAAITRAAMLDMDLAISVYLDAAKKEQHLAMRRMADEFEATVGQIINRVHADAQTLEVSANTLTRTAEQNQQLSTSAAAASTQVSSNVQSVASAAEQMASSVNEIGRQVTASTTIAKEAVRQIEQTDVGISELSRTA
;
A
#
# COMPACT_ATOMS: atom_id res chain seq x y z
N MET A 1 -5.14 -32.55 -10.26
CA MET A 1 -6.26 -33.51 -10.36
C MET A 1 -7.37 -32.85 -11.16
N THR A 2 -7.99 -33.59 -12.11
CA THR A 2 -9.19 -33.07 -12.81
C THR A 2 -10.39 -33.04 -11.86
N ALA A 3 -11.41 -32.20 -12.15
CA ALA A 3 -12.63 -32.13 -11.33
C ALA A 3 -13.28 -33.50 -11.14
N SER A 4 -13.29 -34.35 -12.20
CA SER A 4 -13.83 -35.72 -12.17
C SER A 4 -13.01 -36.67 -11.26
N GLN A 5 -11.67 -36.57 -11.28
CA GLN A 5 -10.81 -37.36 -10.38
C GLN A 5 -11.01 -36.94 -8.91
N SER A 6 -11.23 -35.64 -8.67
CA SER A 6 -11.53 -35.13 -7.34
C SER A 6 -12.87 -35.64 -6.82
N LEU A 7 -13.92 -35.70 -7.65
CA LEU A 7 -15.22 -36.22 -7.28
C LEU A 7 -15.15 -37.72 -6.95
N GLN A 8 -14.52 -38.55 -7.82
CA GLN A 8 -14.40 -39.99 -7.58
C GLN A 8 -13.65 -40.28 -6.27
N SER A 9 -12.56 -39.58 -6.01
CA SER A 9 -11.82 -39.73 -4.75
C SER A 9 -12.66 -39.41 -3.51
N ARG A 10 -13.56 -38.41 -3.59
CA ARG A 10 -14.49 -38.06 -2.51
C ARG A 10 -15.57 -39.14 -2.31
N LEU A 11 -16.12 -39.64 -3.40
CA LEU A 11 -17.10 -40.75 -3.38
C LEU A 11 -16.51 -41.99 -2.72
N ASP A 12 -15.28 -42.35 -3.11
CA ASP A 12 -14.56 -43.51 -2.57
C ASP A 12 -14.26 -43.34 -1.07
N PHE A 13 -13.79 -42.18 -0.67
CA PHE A 13 -13.46 -41.86 0.71
C PHE A 13 -14.71 -41.87 1.62
N LEU A 14 -15.86 -41.39 1.14
CA LEU A 14 -17.12 -41.41 1.86
C LEU A 14 -17.80 -42.76 1.80
N GLY A 15 -17.25 -43.72 1.05
CA GLY A 15 -17.85 -45.05 0.88
C GLY A 15 -19.21 -45.01 0.15
N ILE A 16 -19.36 -44.13 -0.83
CA ILE A 16 -20.56 -44.02 -1.67
C ILE A 16 -20.41 -45.01 -2.83
N ASP A 17 -20.62 -46.25 -2.53
CA ASP A 17 -20.61 -47.37 -3.45
C ASP A 17 -21.96 -47.55 -4.17
N GLN A 18 -22.10 -48.62 -4.94
CA GLN A 18 -23.31 -48.94 -5.68
C GLN A 18 -24.50 -49.22 -4.74
N ALA A 19 -24.28 -49.91 -3.62
CA ALA A 19 -25.32 -50.20 -2.64
C ALA A 19 -25.84 -48.90 -1.96
N THR A 20 -24.95 -47.99 -1.63
CA THR A 20 -25.31 -46.66 -1.13
C THR A 20 -26.14 -45.85 -2.14
N ARG A 21 -25.77 -45.92 -3.43
CA ARG A 21 -26.53 -45.26 -4.52
C ARG A 21 -27.93 -45.86 -4.69
N GLU A 22 -28.06 -47.17 -4.57
CA GLU A 22 -29.35 -47.88 -4.63
C GLU A 22 -30.24 -47.47 -3.46
N ALA A 23 -29.72 -47.49 -2.23
CA ALA A 23 -30.42 -47.03 -1.04
C ALA A 23 -30.94 -45.59 -1.17
N LEU A 24 -30.15 -44.66 -1.75
CA LEU A 24 -30.57 -43.27 -2.01
C LEU A 24 -31.73 -43.21 -3.01
N ARG A 25 -31.66 -43.99 -4.12
CA ARG A 25 -32.74 -44.04 -5.11
C ARG A 25 -34.03 -44.58 -4.53
N GLU A 26 -33.95 -45.62 -3.68
CA GLU A 26 -35.10 -46.15 -2.97
C GLU A 26 -35.70 -45.12 -1.99
N LEU A 27 -34.89 -44.26 -1.39
CA LEU A 27 -35.37 -43.18 -0.51
C LEU A 27 -36.05 -42.04 -1.24
N ARG A 28 -35.82 -41.87 -2.52
CA ARG A 28 -36.31 -40.72 -3.29
C ARG A 28 -37.81 -40.43 -3.16
N PRO A 29 -38.73 -41.42 -3.21
CA PRO A 29 -40.17 -41.22 -2.99
C PRO A 29 -40.47 -40.70 -1.59
N LEU A 30 -39.82 -41.26 -0.57
CA LEU A 30 -39.97 -40.83 0.82
C LEU A 30 -39.48 -39.40 1.02
N ILE A 31 -38.30 -39.08 0.49
CA ILE A 31 -37.74 -37.71 0.52
C ILE A 31 -38.75 -36.75 -0.11
N GLY A 32 -39.26 -37.04 -1.29
CA GLY A 32 -40.25 -36.19 -1.99
C GLY A 32 -41.54 -35.98 -1.17
N LYS A 33 -41.98 -37.00 -0.40
CA LYS A 33 -43.15 -36.92 0.47
C LYS A 33 -42.91 -35.98 1.67
N VAL A 34 -41.76 -36.10 2.37
CA VAL A 34 -41.54 -35.47 3.66
C VAL A 34 -40.80 -34.12 3.58
N LEU A 35 -40.00 -33.95 2.54
CA LEU A 35 -39.14 -32.77 2.37
C LEU A 35 -39.87 -31.42 2.39
N PRO A 36 -41.04 -31.23 1.76
CA PRO A 36 -41.77 -29.97 1.84
C PRO A 36 -42.05 -29.53 3.27
N GLY A 37 -42.53 -30.45 4.12
CA GLY A 37 -42.78 -30.17 5.54
C GLY A 37 -41.51 -29.92 6.34
N LEU A 38 -40.42 -30.59 6.03
CA LEU A 38 -39.11 -30.34 6.67
C LEU A 38 -38.57 -28.98 6.27
N LEU A 39 -38.70 -28.57 5.02
CA LEU A 39 -38.29 -27.23 4.56
C LEU A 39 -39.15 -26.13 5.19
N ASP A 40 -40.46 -26.38 5.40
CA ASP A 40 -41.32 -25.46 6.16
C ASP A 40 -40.79 -25.19 7.55
N GLN A 41 -40.48 -26.29 8.28
CA GLN A 41 -39.91 -26.20 9.63
C GLN A 41 -38.52 -25.53 9.62
N PHE A 42 -37.67 -25.87 8.64
CA PHE A 42 -36.36 -25.30 8.47
C PHE A 42 -36.42 -23.79 8.29
N TYR A 43 -37.20 -23.28 7.34
CA TYR A 43 -37.31 -21.84 7.10
C TYR A 43 -38.01 -21.08 8.24
N ALA A 44 -38.96 -21.74 8.93
CA ALA A 44 -39.51 -21.18 10.17
C ALA A 44 -38.45 -21.08 11.28
N HIS A 45 -37.53 -22.04 11.36
CA HIS A 45 -36.40 -21.97 12.28
C HIS A 45 -35.40 -20.90 11.90
N VAL A 46 -34.99 -20.80 10.64
CA VAL A 46 -34.13 -19.75 10.10
C VAL A 46 -34.66 -18.34 10.41
N GLY A 47 -35.98 -18.15 10.31
CA GLY A 47 -36.66 -16.89 10.61
C GLY A 47 -36.54 -16.43 12.07
N ARG A 48 -36.13 -17.29 13.00
CA ARG A 48 -35.87 -16.94 14.42
C ARG A 48 -34.52 -16.27 14.62
N PHE A 49 -33.64 -16.30 13.61
CA PHE A 49 -32.31 -15.71 13.64
C PHE A 49 -32.27 -14.46 12.76
N PRO A 50 -32.31 -13.24 13.33
CA PRO A 50 -32.46 -12.00 12.57
C PRO A 50 -31.42 -11.85 11.45
N HIS A 51 -30.16 -12.21 11.71
CA HIS A 51 -29.08 -12.11 10.73
C HIS A 51 -29.22 -13.07 9.53
N LEU A 52 -29.90 -14.24 9.72
CA LEU A 52 -30.24 -15.14 8.61
C LEU A 52 -31.52 -14.69 7.89
N ALA A 53 -32.50 -14.21 8.63
CA ALA A 53 -33.76 -13.74 8.08
C ALA A 53 -33.57 -12.54 7.11
N THR A 54 -32.61 -11.64 7.42
CA THR A 54 -32.28 -10.49 6.55
C THR A 54 -31.63 -10.86 5.22
N MET A 55 -31.16 -12.09 5.04
CA MET A 55 -30.65 -12.58 3.76
C MET A 55 -31.76 -12.77 2.71
N PHE A 56 -33.01 -12.81 3.15
CA PHE A 56 -34.17 -12.95 2.28
C PHE A 56 -34.90 -11.61 2.15
N SER A 57 -34.89 -11.03 0.96
CA SER A 57 -35.48 -9.71 0.69
C SER A 57 -37.02 -9.69 0.74
N SER A 58 -37.68 -10.85 0.67
CA SER A 58 -39.13 -10.96 0.65
C SER A 58 -39.61 -12.39 0.93
N PRO A 59 -40.91 -12.60 1.27
CA PRO A 59 -41.51 -13.91 1.34
C PRO A 59 -41.42 -14.70 0.02
N ALA A 60 -41.39 -14.02 -1.11
CA ALA A 60 -41.20 -14.65 -2.42
C ALA A 60 -39.78 -15.24 -2.59
N ALA A 61 -38.76 -14.54 -2.07
CA ALA A 61 -37.38 -15.04 -2.05
C ALA A 61 -37.26 -16.32 -1.20
N VAL A 62 -37.92 -16.39 -0.05
CA VAL A 62 -37.98 -17.59 0.78
C VAL A 62 -38.65 -18.75 0.03
N ARG A 63 -39.78 -18.51 -0.66
CA ARG A 63 -40.43 -19.57 -1.46
C ARG A 63 -39.55 -20.07 -2.59
N HIS A 64 -38.84 -19.17 -3.28
CA HIS A 64 -37.88 -19.55 -4.32
C HIS A 64 -36.74 -20.41 -3.78
N ALA A 65 -36.14 -19.98 -2.66
CA ALA A 65 -35.06 -20.72 -2.00
C ALA A 65 -35.53 -22.10 -1.56
N LYS A 66 -36.78 -22.23 -1.00
CA LYS A 66 -37.36 -23.48 -0.61
C LYS A 66 -37.57 -24.44 -1.82
N GLN A 67 -38.07 -23.93 -2.94
CA GLN A 67 -38.22 -24.72 -4.15
C GLN A 67 -36.85 -25.16 -4.71
N ALA A 68 -35.88 -24.27 -4.78
CA ALA A 68 -34.53 -24.59 -5.24
C ALA A 68 -33.88 -25.66 -4.35
N GLN A 69 -34.07 -25.58 -3.04
CA GLN A 69 -33.55 -26.56 -2.08
C GLN A 69 -34.29 -27.91 -2.23
N HIS A 70 -35.62 -27.90 -2.42
CA HIS A 70 -36.38 -29.12 -2.71
C HIS A 70 -35.81 -29.82 -3.97
N ASP A 71 -35.68 -29.10 -5.07
CA ASP A 71 -35.21 -29.67 -6.34
C ASP A 71 -33.77 -30.21 -6.22
N HIS A 72 -32.94 -29.53 -5.44
CA HIS A 72 -31.59 -29.97 -5.16
C HIS A 72 -31.56 -31.30 -4.36
N TRP A 73 -32.34 -31.44 -3.29
CA TRP A 73 -32.43 -32.70 -2.53
C TRP A 73 -33.01 -33.85 -3.37
N MET A 74 -33.97 -33.56 -4.26
CA MET A 74 -34.50 -34.51 -5.21
C MET A 74 -33.46 -34.95 -6.25
N SER A 75 -32.57 -34.05 -6.66
CA SER A 75 -31.42 -34.35 -7.51
C SER A 75 -30.38 -35.21 -6.77
N LEU A 76 -30.02 -34.86 -5.55
CA LEU A 76 -29.13 -35.65 -4.71
C LEU A 76 -29.62 -37.10 -4.53
N ALA A 77 -30.93 -37.26 -4.33
CA ALA A 77 -31.57 -38.58 -4.20
C ALA A 77 -31.59 -39.42 -5.52
N THR A 78 -31.23 -38.87 -6.67
CA THR A 78 -30.98 -39.68 -7.88
C THR A 78 -29.68 -40.48 -7.79
N ALA A 79 -28.77 -40.07 -6.91
CA ALA A 79 -27.44 -40.66 -6.72
C ALA A 79 -26.61 -40.72 -8.02
N ALA A 80 -26.86 -39.81 -8.96
CA ALA A 80 -26.09 -39.72 -10.21
C ALA A 80 -24.64 -39.30 -9.97
N PHE A 81 -24.45 -38.27 -9.14
CA PHE A 81 -23.14 -37.70 -8.79
C PHE A 81 -22.25 -37.50 -10.04
N ASP A 82 -22.83 -36.83 -11.04
CA ASP A 82 -22.22 -36.51 -12.31
C ASP A 82 -21.79 -35.02 -12.39
N ASP A 83 -21.27 -34.61 -13.54
CA ASP A 83 -20.86 -33.22 -13.77
C ASP A 83 -22.05 -32.23 -13.63
N ALA A 84 -23.26 -32.65 -13.94
CA ALA A 84 -24.46 -31.81 -13.77
C ALA A 84 -24.75 -31.57 -12.28
N TYR A 85 -24.62 -32.61 -11.48
CA TYR A 85 -24.72 -32.53 -10.02
C TYR A 85 -23.64 -31.60 -9.45
N VAL A 86 -22.38 -31.79 -9.80
CA VAL A 86 -21.27 -30.93 -9.34
C VAL A 86 -21.51 -29.47 -9.69
N LYS A 87 -21.91 -29.19 -10.96
CA LYS A 87 -22.27 -27.82 -11.37
C LYS A 87 -23.42 -27.22 -10.56
N SER A 88 -24.39 -28.04 -10.17
CA SER A 88 -25.52 -27.60 -9.34
C SER A 88 -25.04 -27.22 -7.92
N VAL A 89 -24.24 -28.07 -7.29
CA VAL A 89 -23.66 -27.82 -5.96
C VAL A 89 -22.74 -26.59 -5.98
N THR A 90 -21.91 -26.47 -7.02
CA THR A 90 -21.04 -25.28 -7.22
C THR A 90 -21.85 -23.98 -7.20
N ARG A 91 -22.96 -23.94 -7.98
CA ARG A 91 -23.84 -22.74 -8.02
C ARG A 91 -24.46 -22.43 -6.65
N ILE A 92 -24.80 -23.47 -5.87
CA ILE A 92 -25.32 -23.31 -4.52
C ILE A 92 -24.24 -22.72 -3.60
N GLY A 93 -23.03 -23.27 -3.61
CA GLY A 93 -21.88 -22.77 -2.85
C GLY A 93 -21.57 -21.30 -3.17
N GLU A 94 -21.52 -20.95 -4.47
CA GLU A 94 -21.33 -19.56 -4.93
C GLU A 94 -22.47 -18.63 -4.48
N ALA A 95 -23.72 -19.09 -4.51
CA ALA A 95 -24.86 -18.30 -4.05
C ALA A 95 -24.77 -18.01 -2.55
N HIS A 96 -24.43 -19.01 -1.74
CA HIS A 96 -24.25 -18.85 -0.30
C HIS A 96 -23.08 -17.91 0.02
N HIS A 97 -21.96 -18.04 -0.71
CA HIS A 97 -20.81 -17.12 -0.58
C HIS A 97 -21.21 -15.67 -0.89
N ARG A 98 -21.90 -15.42 -2.03
CA ARG A 98 -22.36 -14.07 -2.40
C ARG A 98 -23.33 -13.45 -1.40
N MET A 99 -24.15 -14.27 -0.73
CA MET A 99 -25.07 -13.81 0.32
C MET A 99 -24.36 -13.57 1.67
N GLY A 100 -23.09 -13.95 1.80
CA GLY A 100 -22.35 -13.85 3.06
C GLY A 100 -22.79 -14.91 4.09
N LEU A 101 -23.41 -16.03 3.66
CA LEU A 101 -23.77 -17.12 4.57
C LEU A 101 -22.52 -17.84 5.03
N GLU A 102 -22.19 -17.74 6.32
CA GLU A 102 -21.02 -18.41 6.86
C GLU A 102 -21.17 -19.93 6.85
N PRO A 103 -20.09 -20.71 6.63
CA PRO A 103 -20.13 -22.18 6.58
C PRO A 103 -20.80 -22.84 7.79
N ARG A 104 -20.68 -22.22 8.98
CA ARG A 104 -21.32 -22.74 10.22
C ARG A 104 -22.83 -22.87 10.10
N TRP A 105 -23.48 -21.91 9.44
CA TRP A 105 -24.93 -21.92 9.25
C TRP A 105 -25.36 -22.90 8.17
N TYR A 106 -24.53 -23.10 7.16
CA TYR A 106 -24.73 -24.12 6.15
C TYR A 106 -24.67 -25.53 6.76
N ILE A 107 -23.61 -25.78 7.56
CA ILE A 107 -23.47 -27.08 8.30
C ILE A 107 -24.68 -27.32 9.23
N ALA A 108 -25.07 -26.29 9.99
CA ALA A 108 -26.23 -26.39 10.89
C ALA A 108 -27.54 -26.68 10.13
N GLY A 109 -27.71 -26.04 8.95
CA GLY A 109 -28.85 -26.28 8.07
C GLY A 109 -28.94 -27.74 7.59
N TYR A 110 -27.81 -28.29 7.14
CA TYR A 110 -27.75 -29.72 6.77
C TYR A 110 -28.09 -30.64 7.94
N SER A 111 -27.58 -30.35 9.12
CA SER A 111 -27.90 -31.12 10.32
C SER A 111 -29.43 -31.23 10.58
N LEU A 112 -30.14 -30.09 10.43
CA LEU A 112 -31.59 -30.06 10.63
C LEU A 112 -32.33 -30.88 9.59
N ILE A 113 -31.98 -30.79 8.31
CA ILE A 113 -32.63 -31.55 7.24
C ILE A 113 -32.29 -33.02 7.34
N VAL A 114 -31.03 -33.41 7.54
CA VAL A 114 -30.58 -34.79 7.62
C VAL A 114 -31.23 -35.49 8.80
N THR A 115 -31.26 -34.87 9.98
CA THR A 115 -31.94 -35.47 11.17
C THR A 115 -33.43 -35.59 10.96
N GLY A 116 -34.07 -34.64 10.27
CA GLY A 116 -35.46 -34.74 9.87
C GLY A 116 -35.74 -35.93 8.94
N LEU A 117 -34.88 -36.11 7.92
CA LEU A 117 -34.97 -37.25 7.01
C LEU A 117 -34.71 -38.59 7.70
N GLN A 118 -33.72 -38.67 8.59
CA GLN A 118 -33.44 -39.87 9.40
C GLN A 118 -34.64 -40.26 10.26
N LYS A 119 -35.29 -39.26 10.90
CA LYS A 119 -36.51 -39.49 11.66
C LYS A 119 -37.66 -39.99 10.77
N ALA A 120 -37.81 -39.44 9.56
CA ALA A 120 -38.81 -39.89 8.61
C ALA A 120 -38.56 -41.34 8.16
N ILE A 121 -37.28 -41.70 7.89
CA ILE A 121 -36.90 -43.10 7.58
C ILE A 121 -37.33 -44.06 8.71
N GLU A 122 -37.08 -43.67 9.96
CA GLU A 122 -37.42 -44.49 11.11
C GLU A 122 -38.95 -44.66 11.29
N THR A 123 -39.72 -43.57 11.09
CA THR A 123 -41.17 -43.58 11.31
C THR A 123 -41.97 -44.18 10.15
N GLU A 124 -41.60 -43.83 8.89
CA GLU A 124 -42.37 -44.24 7.69
C GLU A 124 -42.00 -45.65 7.20
N LEU A 125 -40.81 -46.14 7.55
CA LEU A 125 -40.34 -47.47 7.21
C LEU A 125 -40.33 -48.42 8.46
N SER A 126 -41.04 -48.04 9.53
CA SER A 126 -41.19 -48.92 10.67
C SER A 126 -42.09 -50.11 10.28
N ASP A 127 -41.51 -51.26 10.26
CA ASP A 127 -42.25 -52.51 10.10
C ASP A 127 -42.92 -52.80 11.44
N GLY A 128 -44.12 -52.58 11.66
CA GLY A 128 -44.84 -52.90 12.88
C GLY A 128 -44.25 -54.07 13.74
N TRP A 129 -45.00 -54.74 14.48
CA TRP A 129 -44.56 -55.90 15.34
C TRP A 129 -43.72 -56.99 14.63
N PHE A 130 -43.77 -57.09 13.28
CA PHE A 130 -43.13 -58.16 12.49
C PHE A 130 -41.85 -57.70 11.75
N GLY A 131 -41.31 -56.51 12.00
CA GLY A 131 -40.09 -56.05 11.39
C GLY A 131 -38.85 -56.85 11.79
N GLY A 132 -38.39 -57.71 10.87
CA GLY A 132 -37.21 -58.52 11.08
C GLY A 132 -35.87 -57.81 11.02
N LEU A 133 -34.78 -58.57 11.23
CA LEU A 133 -33.39 -58.04 11.17
C LEU A 133 -33.09 -57.33 9.83
N ALA A 134 -33.57 -57.92 8.71
CA ALA A 134 -33.37 -57.34 7.37
C ALA A 134 -33.95 -55.92 7.19
N ALA A 135 -35.16 -55.69 7.78
CA ALA A 135 -35.76 -54.36 7.74
C ALA A 135 -34.96 -53.31 8.55
N ARG A 136 -34.41 -53.74 9.68
CA ARG A 136 -33.50 -52.87 10.48
C ARG A 136 -32.22 -52.56 9.74
N GLU A 137 -31.60 -53.56 9.12
CA GLU A 137 -30.38 -53.35 8.30
C GLU A 137 -30.66 -52.43 7.12
N LYS A 138 -31.80 -52.57 6.44
CA LYS A 138 -32.22 -51.72 5.34
C LYS A 138 -32.38 -50.25 5.81
N ARG A 139 -33.06 -49.99 6.94
CA ARG A 139 -33.19 -48.64 7.50
C ARG A 139 -31.83 -48.03 7.84
N ALA A 140 -30.96 -48.79 8.49
CA ALA A 140 -29.61 -48.36 8.83
C ALA A 140 -28.80 -48.00 7.57
N ALA A 141 -28.89 -48.81 6.51
CA ALA A 141 -28.26 -48.55 5.22
C ALA A 141 -28.78 -47.27 4.58
N MET A 142 -30.09 -47.01 4.59
CA MET A 142 -30.73 -45.82 4.08
C MET A 142 -30.35 -44.58 4.87
N GLN A 143 -30.30 -44.66 6.21
CA GLN A 143 -29.83 -43.55 7.07
C GLN A 143 -28.35 -43.24 6.82
N ALA A 144 -27.51 -44.25 6.65
CA ALA A 144 -26.11 -44.08 6.28
C ALA A 144 -25.95 -43.43 4.88
N ALA A 145 -26.76 -43.89 3.91
CA ALA A 145 -26.71 -43.40 2.54
C ALA A 145 -27.05 -41.89 2.46
N ILE A 146 -28.16 -41.48 3.10
CA ILE A 146 -28.55 -40.06 3.10
C ILE A 146 -27.51 -39.17 3.83
N THR A 147 -26.92 -39.67 4.91
CA THR A 147 -25.88 -38.98 5.65
C THR A 147 -24.63 -38.81 4.78
N ARG A 148 -24.13 -39.86 4.13
CA ARG A 148 -22.96 -39.80 3.25
C ARG A 148 -23.18 -38.86 2.06
N ALA A 149 -24.36 -38.93 1.44
CA ALA A 149 -24.70 -38.02 0.32
C ALA A 149 -24.77 -36.57 0.77
N ALA A 150 -25.35 -36.28 1.93
CA ALA A 150 -25.39 -34.95 2.50
C ALA A 150 -23.99 -34.43 2.85
N MET A 151 -23.09 -35.29 3.35
CA MET A 151 -21.69 -34.91 3.63
C MET A 151 -20.90 -34.65 2.35
N LEU A 152 -21.10 -35.41 1.28
CA LEU A 152 -20.51 -35.12 -0.03
C LEU A 152 -20.96 -33.78 -0.57
N ASP A 153 -22.24 -33.49 -0.49
CA ASP A 153 -22.82 -32.23 -0.98
C ASP A 153 -22.28 -31.02 -0.21
N MET A 154 -22.24 -31.17 1.11
CA MET A 154 -21.68 -30.15 1.99
C MET A 154 -20.18 -29.92 1.75
N ASP A 155 -19.39 -30.98 1.56
CA ASP A 155 -17.97 -30.89 1.24
C ASP A 155 -17.72 -30.15 -0.10
N LEU A 156 -18.50 -30.50 -1.14
CA LEU A 156 -18.42 -29.81 -2.43
C LEU A 156 -18.78 -28.32 -2.32
N ALA A 157 -19.87 -27.99 -1.61
CA ALA A 157 -20.29 -26.59 -1.45
C ALA A 157 -19.30 -25.77 -0.63
N ILE A 158 -18.74 -26.34 0.45
CA ILE A 158 -17.71 -25.67 1.26
C ILE A 158 -16.41 -25.50 0.47
N SER A 159 -16.03 -26.49 -0.35
CA SER A 159 -14.84 -26.36 -1.22
C SER A 159 -14.96 -25.17 -2.16
N VAL A 160 -16.13 -24.98 -2.79
CA VAL A 160 -16.39 -23.80 -3.66
C VAL A 160 -16.29 -22.49 -2.89
N TYR A 161 -16.85 -22.47 -1.67
CA TYR A 161 -16.78 -21.29 -0.80
C TYR A 161 -15.32 -20.92 -0.48
N LEU A 162 -14.51 -21.92 -0.12
CA LEU A 162 -13.09 -21.72 0.19
C LEU A 162 -12.29 -21.29 -1.05
N ASP A 163 -12.60 -21.82 -2.22
CA ASP A 163 -11.93 -21.45 -3.47
C ASP A 163 -12.29 -20.02 -3.90
N ALA A 164 -13.53 -19.58 -3.70
CA ALA A 164 -13.93 -18.19 -3.92
C ALA A 164 -13.18 -17.23 -2.98
N ALA A 165 -13.09 -17.55 -1.69
CA ALA A 165 -12.35 -16.75 -0.72
C ALA A 165 -10.83 -16.66 -1.05
N LYS A 166 -10.22 -17.80 -1.45
CA LYS A 166 -8.82 -17.82 -1.91
C LYS A 166 -8.61 -16.94 -3.15
N LYS A 167 -9.55 -16.99 -4.10
CA LYS A 167 -9.47 -16.16 -5.31
C LYS A 167 -9.53 -14.67 -4.99
N GLU A 168 -10.41 -14.26 -4.08
CA GLU A 168 -10.48 -12.87 -3.62
C GLU A 168 -9.19 -12.44 -2.92
N GLN A 169 -8.64 -13.29 -2.05
CA GLN A 169 -7.36 -13.04 -1.40
C GLN A 169 -6.21 -12.87 -2.41
N HIS A 170 -6.13 -13.74 -3.43
CA HIS A 170 -5.13 -13.63 -4.48
C HIS A 170 -5.25 -12.34 -5.29
N LEU A 171 -6.48 -11.92 -5.60
CA LEU A 171 -6.72 -10.66 -6.31
C LEU A 171 -6.36 -9.44 -5.47
N ALA A 172 -6.63 -9.47 -4.17
CA ALA A 172 -6.21 -8.42 -3.24
C ALA A 172 -4.68 -8.35 -3.12
N MET A 173 -4.01 -9.51 -3.01
CA MET A 173 -2.55 -9.57 -2.94
C MET A 173 -1.88 -9.07 -4.23
N ARG A 174 -2.43 -9.39 -5.40
CA ARG A 174 -1.93 -8.84 -6.68
C ARG A 174 -2.06 -7.33 -6.74
N ARG A 175 -3.22 -6.76 -6.38
CA ARG A 175 -3.39 -5.30 -6.32
C ARG A 175 -2.37 -4.63 -5.40
N MET A 176 -2.14 -5.20 -4.20
CA MET A 176 -1.11 -4.69 -3.30
C MET A 176 0.30 -4.75 -3.91
N ALA A 177 0.63 -5.84 -4.62
CA ALA A 177 1.91 -5.97 -5.30
C ALA A 177 2.08 -4.91 -6.41
N ASP A 178 1.05 -4.71 -7.23
CA ASP A 178 1.05 -3.72 -8.32
C ASP A 178 1.19 -2.28 -7.77
N GLU A 179 0.46 -1.95 -6.69
CA GLU A 179 0.55 -0.64 -6.01
C GLU A 179 1.94 -0.42 -5.37
N PHE A 180 2.50 -1.48 -4.78
CA PHE A 180 3.85 -1.43 -4.21
C PHE A 180 4.90 -1.20 -5.30
N GLU A 181 4.85 -1.94 -6.42
CA GLU A 181 5.77 -1.78 -7.54
C GLU A 181 5.70 -0.38 -8.14
N ALA A 182 4.48 0.15 -8.35
CA ALA A 182 4.28 1.52 -8.84
C ALA A 182 4.86 2.56 -7.89
N THR A 183 4.62 2.42 -6.58
CA THR A 183 5.11 3.37 -5.56
C THR A 183 6.63 3.34 -5.46
N VAL A 184 7.22 2.14 -5.38
CA VAL A 184 8.69 1.98 -5.33
C VAL A 184 9.34 2.50 -6.61
N GLY A 185 8.75 2.24 -7.78
CA GLY A 185 9.22 2.77 -9.06
C GLY A 185 9.24 4.30 -9.07
N GLN A 186 8.21 4.96 -8.55
CA GLN A 186 8.18 6.43 -8.41
C GLN A 186 9.29 6.94 -7.47
N ILE A 187 9.51 6.27 -6.34
CA ILE A 187 10.56 6.63 -5.38
C ILE A 187 11.94 6.51 -6.03
N ILE A 188 12.22 5.41 -6.74
CA ILE A 188 13.49 5.20 -7.43
C ILE A 188 13.75 6.29 -8.47
N ASN A 189 12.74 6.62 -9.27
CA ASN A 189 12.86 7.69 -10.27
C ASN A 189 13.13 9.04 -9.63
N ARG A 190 12.49 9.35 -8.49
CA ARG A 190 12.72 10.58 -7.75
C ARG A 190 14.14 10.64 -7.16
N VAL A 191 14.60 9.56 -6.53
CA VAL A 191 15.97 9.46 -6.00
C VAL A 191 17.00 9.65 -7.11
N HIS A 192 16.75 9.07 -8.29
CA HIS A 192 17.64 9.25 -9.44
C HIS A 192 17.71 10.72 -9.91
N ALA A 193 16.57 11.40 -10.03
CA ALA A 193 16.50 12.82 -10.38
C ALA A 193 17.18 13.72 -9.34
N ASP A 194 16.98 13.42 -8.05
CA ASP A 194 17.62 14.15 -6.95
C ASP A 194 19.15 13.96 -6.96
N ALA A 195 19.63 12.74 -7.24
CA ALA A 195 21.05 12.45 -7.39
C ALA A 195 21.68 13.22 -8.56
N GLN A 196 21.02 13.30 -9.71
CA GLN A 196 21.48 14.13 -10.84
C GLN A 196 21.54 15.61 -10.49
N THR A 197 20.55 16.13 -9.78
CA THR A 197 20.52 17.52 -9.31
C THR A 197 21.67 17.81 -8.34
N LEU A 198 21.96 16.85 -7.45
CA LEU A 198 23.08 16.95 -6.51
C LEU A 198 24.44 16.96 -7.24
N GLU A 199 24.61 16.14 -8.28
CA GLU A 199 25.82 16.13 -9.12
C GLU A 199 26.04 17.48 -9.81
N VAL A 200 24.99 18.06 -10.41
CA VAL A 200 25.06 19.42 -11.02
C VAL A 200 25.41 20.47 -9.98
N SER A 201 24.84 20.39 -8.80
CA SER A 201 25.13 21.33 -7.70
C SER A 201 26.57 21.20 -7.21
N ALA A 202 27.10 19.99 -7.05
CA ALA A 202 28.49 19.74 -6.67
C ALA A 202 29.47 20.31 -7.69
N ASN A 203 29.22 20.10 -8.99
CA ASN A 203 30.04 20.66 -10.08
C ASN A 203 30.01 22.20 -10.08
N THR A 204 28.86 22.80 -9.79
CA THR A 204 28.71 24.26 -9.68
C THR A 204 29.48 24.81 -8.48
N LEU A 205 29.42 24.14 -7.33
CA LEU A 205 30.18 24.49 -6.14
C LEU A 205 31.69 24.42 -6.37
N THR A 206 32.19 23.39 -7.06
CA THR A 206 33.60 23.22 -7.41
C THR A 206 34.06 24.40 -8.26
N ARG A 207 33.32 24.77 -9.32
CA ARG A 207 33.63 25.88 -10.17
C ARG A 207 33.60 27.22 -9.42
N THR A 208 32.65 27.42 -8.52
CA THR A 208 32.59 28.62 -7.69
C THR A 208 33.78 28.71 -6.73
N ALA A 209 34.20 27.59 -6.15
CA ALA A 209 35.41 27.55 -5.32
C ALA A 209 36.67 27.89 -6.09
N GLU A 210 36.82 27.40 -7.32
CA GLU A 210 37.94 27.79 -8.22
C GLU A 210 37.94 29.28 -8.56
N GLN A 211 36.77 29.84 -8.86
CA GLN A 211 36.63 31.29 -9.11
C GLN A 211 36.95 32.11 -7.87
N ASN A 212 36.51 31.70 -6.69
CA ASN A 212 36.86 32.37 -5.44
C ASN A 212 38.36 32.32 -5.14
N GLN A 213 39.03 31.21 -5.46
CA GLN A 213 40.48 31.07 -5.32
C GLN A 213 41.23 32.07 -6.24
N GLN A 214 40.79 32.20 -7.49
CA GLN A 214 41.34 33.18 -8.43
C GLN A 214 41.13 34.61 -7.96
N LEU A 215 39.91 34.94 -7.50
CA LEU A 215 39.58 36.26 -6.98
C LEU A 215 40.42 36.60 -5.73
N SER A 216 40.59 35.65 -4.82
CA SER A 216 41.43 35.79 -3.64
C SER A 216 42.91 36.07 -4.00
N THR A 217 43.43 35.34 -5.00
CA THR A 217 44.82 35.58 -5.51
C THR A 217 44.93 36.96 -6.11
N SER A 218 43.99 37.42 -6.90
CA SER A 218 43.96 38.77 -7.50
C SER A 218 43.86 39.84 -6.44
N ALA A 219 43.03 39.67 -5.42
CA ALA A 219 42.89 40.58 -4.28
C ALA A 219 44.21 40.70 -3.46
N ALA A 220 44.92 39.59 -3.24
CA ALA A 220 46.22 39.59 -2.60
C ALA A 220 47.27 40.38 -3.39
N ALA A 221 47.31 40.17 -4.74
CA ALA A 221 48.20 40.92 -5.60
C ALA A 221 47.92 42.43 -5.59
N ALA A 222 46.61 42.80 -5.68
CA ALA A 222 46.18 44.19 -5.57
C ALA A 222 46.54 44.81 -4.22
N SER A 223 46.37 44.07 -3.13
CA SER A 223 46.75 44.51 -1.78
C SER A 223 48.24 44.77 -1.64
N THR A 224 49.09 43.90 -2.25
CA THR A 224 50.56 44.11 -2.30
C THR A 224 50.91 45.36 -3.10
N GLN A 225 50.23 45.59 -4.23
CA GLN A 225 50.47 46.84 -5.06
C GLN A 225 50.04 48.07 -4.28
N VAL A 226 48.90 48.05 -3.57
CA VAL A 226 48.46 49.17 -2.73
C VAL A 226 49.49 49.47 -1.64
N SER A 227 50.02 48.42 -0.98
CA SER A 227 51.05 48.55 0.04
C SER A 227 52.32 49.21 -0.52
N SER A 228 52.79 48.85 -1.73
CA SER A 228 53.94 49.48 -2.40
C SER A 228 53.65 50.94 -2.75
N ASN A 229 52.45 51.24 -3.22
CA ASN A 229 52.06 52.62 -3.53
C ASN A 229 52.03 53.51 -2.26
N VAL A 230 51.51 52.98 -1.13
CA VAL A 230 51.51 53.69 0.14
C VAL A 230 52.95 54.00 0.61
N GLN A 231 53.88 53.06 0.46
CA GLN A 231 55.31 53.26 0.79
C GLN A 231 55.94 54.33 -0.10
N SER A 232 55.60 54.31 -1.39
CA SER A 232 56.09 55.38 -2.32
C SER A 232 55.55 56.76 -1.97
N VAL A 233 54.27 56.87 -1.60
CA VAL A 233 53.65 58.11 -1.14
C VAL A 233 54.30 58.62 0.15
N ALA A 234 54.55 57.67 1.13
CA ALA A 234 55.22 58.01 2.39
C ALA A 234 56.64 58.61 2.11
N SER A 235 57.44 57.94 1.24
CA SER A 235 58.78 58.49 0.85
C SER A 235 58.73 59.86 0.17
N ALA A 236 57.74 60.05 -0.71
CA ALA A 236 57.55 61.36 -1.36
C ALA A 236 57.12 62.46 -0.36
N ALA A 237 56.32 62.11 0.65
CA ALA A 237 55.95 63.05 1.72
C ALA A 237 57.14 63.42 2.60
N GLU A 238 58.04 62.49 2.91
CA GLU A 238 59.28 62.77 3.64
C GLU A 238 60.22 63.69 2.84
N GLN A 239 60.36 63.42 1.54
CA GLN A 239 61.15 64.32 0.67
C GLN A 239 60.51 65.71 0.60
N MET A 240 59.21 65.82 0.51
CA MET A 240 58.47 67.04 0.52
C MET A 240 58.68 67.81 1.84
N ALA A 241 58.62 67.17 2.97
CA ALA A 241 58.89 67.75 4.28
C ALA A 241 60.35 68.30 4.37
N SER A 242 61.31 67.51 3.84
CA SER A 242 62.71 67.97 3.76
C SER A 242 62.85 69.16 2.89
N SER A 243 62.22 69.22 1.72
CA SER A 243 62.24 70.39 0.80
C SER A 243 61.61 71.62 1.42
N VAL A 244 60.50 71.51 2.10
CA VAL A 244 59.83 72.57 2.86
C VAL A 244 60.75 73.16 3.92
N ASN A 245 61.47 72.31 4.68
CA ASN A 245 62.46 72.76 5.66
C ASN A 245 63.59 73.48 5.02
N GLU A 246 64.10 73.04 3.87
CA GLU A 246 65.17 73.76 3.12
C GLU A 246 64.68 75.12 2.57
N ILE A 247 63.48 75.18 2.06
CA ILE A 247 62.84 76.44 1.64
C ILE A 247 62.73 77.42 2.83
N GLY A 248 62.32 76.91 4.00
CA GLY A 248 62.24 77.67 5.26
C GLY A 248 63.58 78.24 5.66
N ARG A 249 64.69 77.50 5.54
CA ARG A 249 66.07 77.99 5.77
C ARG A 249 66.46 79.07 4.72
N GLN A 250 66.15 78.82 3.45
CA GLN A 250 66.47 79.79 2.38
C GLN A 250 65.69 81.10 2.55
N VAL A 251 64.42 81.05 2.95
CA VAL A 251 63.59 82.22 3.25
C VAL A 251 64.19 83.00 4.41
N THR A 252 64.63 82.30 5.49
CA THR A 252 65.30 82.96 6.64
C THR A 252 66.59 83.60 6.25
N ALA A 253 67.44 82.93 5.45
CA ALA A 253 68.67 83.49 4.92
C ALA A 253 68.44 84.74 4.02
N SER A 254 67.44 84.64 3.12
CA SER A 254 67.05 85.77 2.26
C SER A 254 66.56 86.98 3.06
N THR A 255 65.77 86.72 4.12
CA THR A 255 65.30 87.74 5.04
C THR A 255 66.46 88.44 5.75
N THR A 256 67.47 87.68 6.14
CA THR A 256 68.70 88.20 6.81
C THR A 256 69.50 89.06 5.82
N ILE A 257 69.70 88.61 4.56
CA ILE A 257 70.38 89.36 3.50
C ILE A 257 69.62 90.67 3.21
N ALA A 258 68.26 90.58 3.10
CA ALA A 258 67.46 91.78 2.88
C ALA A 258 67.58 92.81 3.98
N LYS A 259 67.55 92.35 5.26
CA LYS A 259 67.78 93.28 6.41
C LYS A 259 69.17 93.90 6.38
N GLU A 260 70.19 93.13 6.03
CA GLU A 260 71.55 93.61 5.94
C GLU A 260 71.69 94.64 4.79
N ALA A 261 71.03 94.41 3.63
CA ALA A 261 70.98 95.35 2.51
C ALA A 261 70.30 96.68 2.90
N VAL A 262 69.15 96.59 3.66
CA VAL A 262 68.49 97.81 4.19
C VAL A 262 69.42 98.57 5.12
N ARG A 263 70.10 97.90 6.06
CA ARG A 263 71.09 98.52 6.94
C ARG A 263 72.23 99.20 6.18
N GLN A 264 72.75 98.55 5.10
CA GLN A 264 73.79 99.12 4.28
C GLN A 264 73.31 100.40 3.51
N ILE A 265 72.03 100.37 3.02
CA ILE A 265 71.41 101.54 2.38
C ILE A 265 71.29 102.69 3.38
N GLU A 266 70.83 102.45 4.61
CA GLU A 266 70.74 103.46 5.71
C GLU A 266 72.12 104.06 6.04
N GLN A 267 73.17 103.20 6.12
CA GLN A 267 74.52 103.64 6.36
C GLN A 267 75.03 104.53 5.19
N THR A 268 74.73 104.15 3.96
CA THR A 268 75.08 104.90 2.76
C THR A 268 74.37 106.26 2.72
N ASP A 269 73.07 106.29 3.09
CA ASP A 269 72.27 107.51 3.17
C ASP A 269 72.82 108.50 4.20
N VAL A 270 73.18 107.95 5.39
CA VAL A 270 73.89 108.78 6.41
C VAL A 270 75.19 109.35 5.85
N GLY A 271 76.01 108.52 5.16
CA GLY A 271 77.28 108.96 4.59
C GLY A 271 77.09 110.04 3.48
N ILE A 272 76.05 109.91 2.66
CA ILE A 272 75.71 110.96 1.62
C ILE A 272 75.22 112.21 2.31
N SER A 273 74.41 112.11 3.37
CA SER A 273 73.94 113.23 4.18
C SER A 273 75.10 113.98 4.81
N GLU A 274 76.12 113.29 5.33
CA GLU A 274 77.34 113.97 5.85
C GLU A 274 78.17 114.63 4.77
N LEU A 275 78.36 114.01 3.63
CA LEU A 275 79.02 114.59 2.46
C LEU A 275 78.31 115.88 1.97
N SER A 276 76.97 115.87 1.92
CA SER A 276 76.13 116.97 1.56
C SER A 276 76.23 118.13 2.56
N ARG A 277 76.61 117.87 3.78
CA ARG A 277 76.75 118.88 4.81
C ARG A 277 78.19 119.56 4.84
N THR A 278 79.12 118.85 4.25
CA THR A 278 80.56 119.36 4.18
C THR A 278 80.92 119.92 2.86
N ALA A 279 80.09 119.90 1.82
CA ALA A 279 80.21 120.61 0.58
C ALA A 279 79.44 121.96 0.63
#